data_b209d3dc79760056f86b92a52aec4c5d
#
_entry.id   b209d3dc79760056f86b92a52aec4c5d
#
_cell.length_a   1.000
_cell.length_b   1.000
_cell.length_c   1.000
_cell.angle_alpha   90.00
_cell.angle_beta   90.00
_cell.angle_gamma   90.00
#
_symmetry.space_group_name_H-M   'P 1'
#
loop_
_entity.id
_entity.type
_entity.pdbx_description
1 polymer ?
#
loop_
_entity_poly.entity_id
_entity_poly.type
_entity_poly.pdbx_seq_one_letter_code
_entity_poly.pdbx_strand_id
1 'polypeptide(L)'
;MPRNELDYFLNRVHQAYVDARKPLCTDELCELTIERGRSRTISGIAEDYFAELLYKEIDKDGLHFFVDQPLVGGTHKVYPDVIIARPHATKSDYFEILYMLDLKMDVGYHRDIAVGRTPTQTYVAKAESLLEDLAMLKDSPELSTKSGNKKKSKTDRFAPRYYFSMHPQSSYDEVIITSKNAGNKTKEQELIEHAKDPDCNIWVLSTGDHPNEYGDDVKMCPLDESWEILLQKIRNILE
;
A
#
# COMPACT_ATOMS: atom_id res chain seq x y z
N MET A 1 13.40 14.35 -16.12
CA MET A 1 12.56 14.86 -15.03
C MET A 1 11.28 14.04 -15.00
N PRO A 2 10.74 13.71 -13.83
CA PRO A 2 9.45 13.04 -13.71
C PRO A 2 8.34 13.86 -14.41
N ARG A 3 7.39 13.15 -15.04
CA ARG A 3 6.32 13.80 -15.81
C ARG A 3 5.17 14.25 -14.91
N ASN A 4 4.94 13.51 -13.81
CA ASN A 4 3.90 13.76 -12.83
C ASN A 4 4.30 13.15 -11.47
N GLU A 5 3.45 13.26 -10.45
CA GLU A 5 3.71 12.75 -9.09
C GLU A 5 3.82 11.21 -9.07
N LEU A 6 3.05 10.48 -9.88
CA LEU A 6 3.18 9.03 -9.99
C LEU A 6 4.56 8.61 -10.52
N ASP A 7 5.05 9.25 -11.58
CA ASP A 7 6.38 8.99 -12.13
C ASP A 7 7.48 9.32 -11.10
N TYR A 8 7.30 10.40 -10.35
CA TYR A 8 8.18 10.76 -9.24
C TYR A 8 8.20 9.71 -8.14
N PHE A 9 7.04 9.21 -7.72
CA PHE A 9 6.91 8.12 -6.75
C PHE A 9 7.63 6.84 -7.21
N LEU A 10 7.38 6.39 -8.44
CA LEU A 10 8.00 5.19 -9.00
C LEU A 10 9.53 5.29 -9.02
N ASN A 11 10.06 6.45 -9.40
CA ASN A 11 11.50 6.72 -9.38
C ASN A 11 12.07 6.68 -7.94
N ARG A 12 11.36 7.20 -6.94
CA ARG A 12 11.77 7.11 -5.53
C ARG A 12 11.81 5.67 -5.03
N VAL A 13 10.82 4.86 -5.39
CA VAL A 13 10.80 3.43 -5.05
C VAL A 13 12.00 2.71 -5.67
N HIS A 14 12.32 2.96 -6.95
CA HIS A 14 13.53 2.42 -7.58
C HIS A 14 14.79 2.87 -6.85
N GLN A 15 14.93 4.15 -6.55
CA GLN A 15 16.09 4.69 -5.82
C GLN A 15 16.23 4.06 -4.43
N ALA A 16 15.11 3.82 -3.72
CA ALA A 16 15.14 3.11 -2.44
C ALA A 16 15.71 1.69 -2.57
N TYR A 17 15.43 0.96 -3.65
CA TYR A 17 16.07 -0.33 -3.92
C TYR A 17 17.56 -0.19 -4.22
N VAL A 18 17.97 0.81 -5.00
CA VAL A 18 19.39 1.10 -5.26
C VAL A 18 20.14 1.35 -3.94
N ASP A 19 19.57 2.17 -3.06
CA ASP A 19 20.19 2.50 -1.78
C ASP A 19 20.13 1.33 -0.78
N ALA A 20 19.09 0.49 -0.84
CA ALA A 20 18.99 -0.71 -0.02
C ALA A 20 20.08 -1.77 -0.33
N ARG A 21 20.72 -1.70 -1.48
CA ARG A 21 21.84 -2.59 -1.86
C ARG A 21 23.17 -2.13 -1.27
N LYS A 22 23.29 -0.85 -0.94
CA LYS A 22 24.52 -0.28 -0.35
C LYS A 22 24.62 -0.61 1.13
N PRO A 23 25.82 -0.84 1.69
CA PRO A 23 26.01 -0.93 3.12
C PRO A 23 25.59 0.37 3.84
N LEU A 24 25.06 0.25 5.06
CA LEU A 24 24.85 1.38 5.95
C LEU A 24 26.12 1.59 6.77
N CYS A 25 27.05 2.33 6.21
CA CYS A 25 28.31 2.66 6.87
C CYS A 25 28.71 4.10 6.52
N THR A 26 29.66 4.65 7.26
CA THR A 26 30.25 5.94 6.89
C THR A 26 31.03 5.81 5.58
N ASP A 27 31.09 6.86 4.77
CA ASP A 27 31.70 6.86 3.44
C ASP A 27 33.13 6.30 3.46
N GLU A 28 33.92 6.63 4.46
CA GLU A 28 35.31 6.14 4.64
C GLU A 28 35.40 4.62 4.83
N LEU A 29 34.37 3.96 5.41
CA LEU A 29 34.35 2.52 5.61
C LEU A 29 33.71 1.78 4.44
N CYS A 30 32.79 2.43 3.71
CA CYS A 30 32.13 1.84 2.55
C CYS A 30 33.08 1.65 1.36
N GLU A 31 34.08 2.51 1.21
CA GLU A 31 35.03 2.44 0.09
C GLU A 31 36.00 1.25 0.21
N LEU A 32 36.13 0.62 1.37
CA LEU A 32 37.24 -0.28 1.62
C LEU A 32 36.92 -1.77 1.50
N THR A 33 35.80 -2.29 2.01
CA THR A 33 35.63 -3.77 2.07
C THR A 33 34.24 -4.29 2.42
N ILE A 34 33.19 -3.45 2.55
CA ILE A 34 31.88 -3.92 2.97
C ILE A 34 30.96 -4.08 1.76
N GLU A 35 30.72 -5.32 1.35
CA GLU A 35 29.77 -5.64 0.31
C GLU A 35 28.48 -6.23 0.89
N ARG A 36 27.34 -5.88 0.30
CA ARG A 36 26.04 -6.38 0.71
C ARG A 36 25.51 -7.39 -0.30
N GLY A 37 25.34 -8.64 0.13
CA GLY A 37 24.87 -9.73 -0.74
C GLY A 37 23.35 -9.70 -1.00
N ARG A 38 22.54 -9.02 -0.16
CA ARG A 38 21.09 -8.86 -0.33
C ARG A 38 20.65 -7.45 -0.02
N SER A 39 19.69 -6.93 -0.77
CA SER A 39 19.04 -5.64 -0.45
C SER A 39 18.29 -5.72 0.89
N ARG A 40 18.17 -4.59 1.55
CA ARG A 40 17.26 -4.44 2.69
C ARG A 40 15.81 -4.46 2.21
N THR A 41 14.90 -4.86 3.07
CA THR A 41 13.46 -4.69 2.82
C THR A 41 13.13 -3.21 2.74
N ILE A 42 12.39 -2.81 1.72
CA ILE A 42 12.01 -1.41 1.47
C ILE A 42 10.50 -1.16 1.56
N SER A 43 9.70 -2.18 1.94
CA SER A 43 8.23 -2.05 1.99
C SER A 43 7.80 -0.82 2.77
N GLY A 44 8.23 -0.66 4.01
CA GLY A 44 7.89 0.51 4.82
C GLY A 44 8.30 1.84 4.19
N ILE A 45 9.42 1.90 3.45
CA ILE A 45 9.82 3.11 2.71
C ILE A 45 8.86 3.38 1.55
N ALA A 46 8.45 2.34 0.84
CA ALA A 46 7.51 2.46 -0.27
C ALA A 46 6.11 2.86 0.21
N GLU A 47 5.68 2.35 1.37
CA GLU A 47 4.43 2.72 2.04
C GLU A 47 4.41 4.20 2.43
N ASP A 48 5.51 4.72 3.03
CA ASP A 48 5.67 6.14 3.34
C ASP A 48 5.61 7.02 2.08
N TYR A 49 6.30 6.61 1.00
CA TYR A 49 6.29 7.34 -0.27
C TYR A 49 4.92 7.31 -0.93
N PHE A 50 4.20 6.21 -0.80
CA PHE A 50 2.85 6.07 -1.33
C PHE A 50 1.85 6.93 -0.56
N ALA A 51 1.95 7.00 0.75
CA ALA A 51 1.14 7.91 1.57
C ALA A 51 1.41 9.38 1.21
N GLU A 52 2.67 9.75 0.94
CA GLU A 52 3.03 11.10 0.46
C GLU A 52 2.43 11.41 -0.92
N LEU A 53 2.47 10.43 -1.85
CA LEU A 53 1.84 10.57 -3.17
C LEU A 53 0.34 10.83 -3.04
N LEU A 54 -0.36 10.01 -2.25
CA LEU A 54 -1.79 10.18 -1.98
C LEU A 54 -2.11 11.54 -1.36
N TYR A 55 -1.32 11.98 -0.38
CA TYR A 55 -1.49 13.28 0.26
C TYR A 55 -1.43 14.44 -0.74
N LYS A 56 -0.46 14.41 -1.67
CA LYS A 56 -0.30 15.43 -2.70
C LYS A 56 -1.42 15.42 -3.74
N GLU A 57 -1.84 14.24 -4.16
CA GLU A 57 -2.83 14.07 -5.23
C GLU A 57 -4.27 14.29 -4.77
N ILE A 58 -4.56 13.98 -3.50
CA ILE A 58 -5.90 14.17 -2.94
C ILE A 58 -6.15 15.64 -2.59
N ASP A 59 -5.10 16.37 -2.15
CA ASP A 59 -5.11 17.82 -1.83
C ASP A 59 -6.40 18.26 -1.07
N LYS A 60 -6.73 17.54 0.00
CA LYS A 60 -7.90 17.81 0.83
C LYS A 60 -7.51 18.05 2.27
N ASP A 61 -7.79 19.25 2.76
CA ASP A 61 -7.52 19.65 4.15
C ASP A 61 -8.26 18.77 5.18
N GLY A 62 -7.59 18.56 6.31
CA GLY A 62 -8.19 17.88 7.46
C GLY A 62 -8.19 16.36 7.38
N LEU A 63 -7.55 15.76 6.38
CA LEU A 63 -7.32 14.31 6.34
C LEU A 63 -6.05 13.93 7.09
N HIS A 64 -6.07 12.73 7.67
CA HIS A 64 -4.92 12.08 8.28
C HIS A 64 -4.60 10.80 7.55
N PHE A 65 -3.30 10.58 7.29
CA PHE A 65 -2.77 9.39 6.67
C PHE A 65 -2.00 8.60 7.73
N PHE A 66 -2.40 7.35 7.94
CA PHE A 66 -1.70 6.45 8.85
C PHE A 66 -1.02 5.36 8.02
N VAL A 67 0.26 5.12 8.29
CA VAL A 67 1.07 4.11 7.60
C VAL A 67 1.35 2.96 8.55
N ASP A 68 1.21 1.71 8.08
CA ASP A 68 1.45 0.45 8.83
C ASP A 68 0.77 0.44 10.21
N GLN A 69 -0.51 0.87 10.27
CA GLN A 69 -1.27 0.88 11.51
C GLN A 69 -2.20 -0.33 11.60
N PRO A 70 -1.97 -1.24 12.58
CA PRO A 70 -2.89 -2.34 12.80
C PRO A 70 -4.26 -1.83 13.27
N LEU A 71 -5.32 -2.39 12.69
CA LEU A 71 -6.69 -2.20 13.12
C LEU A 71 -7.17 -3.45 13.87
N VAL A 72 -7.58 -3.26 15.11
CA VAL A 72 -8.06 -4.35 15.98
C VAL A 72 -9.48 -4.09 16.39
N GLY A 73 -10.40 -4.95 15.99
CA GLY A 73 -11.81 -4.94 16.36
C GLY A 73 -12.25 -6.32 16.88
N GLY A 74 -12.68 -6.40 18.13
CA GLY A 74 -13.08 -7.69 18.72
C GLY A 74 -11.96 -8.73 18.70
N THR A 75 -12.16 -9.80 17.94
CA THR A 75 -11.18 -10.88 17.71
C THR A 75 -10.44 -10.73 16.39
N HIS A 76 -10.83 -9.78 15.57
CA HIS A 76 -10.30 -9.57 14.22
C HIS A 76 -9.17 -8.54 14.21
N LYS A 77 -8.19 -8.74 13.33
CA LYS A 77 -7.05 -7.84 13.19
C LYS A 77 -6.62 -7.76 11.72
N VAL A 78 -6.59 -6.54 11.19
CA VAL A 78 -6.18 -6.23 9.83
C VAL A 78 -5.00 -5.27 9.86
N TYR A 79 -4.15 -5.31 8.85
CA TYR A 79 -2.94 -4.51 8.73
C TYR A 79 -2.93 -3.78 7.37
N PRO A 80 -3.70 -2.71 7.19
CA PRO A 80 -3.58 -1.90 6.00
C PRO A 80 -2.24 -1.17 5.99
N ASP A 81 -1.61 -1.08 4.81
CA ASP A 81 -0.36 -0.35 4.66
C ASP A 81 -0.61 1.17 4.72
N VAL A 82 -1.74 1.66 4.17
CA VAL A 82 -2.15 3.07 4.29
C VAL A 82 -3.63 3.17 4.67
N ILE A 83 -3.93 4.03 5.64
CA ILE A 83 -5.30 4.39 6.04
C ILE A 83 -5.49 5.89 5.82
N ILE A 84 -6.56 6.28 5.11
CA ILE A 84 -7.02 7.66 4.98
C ILE A 84 -8.21 7.84 5.93
N ALA A 85 -8.10 8.80 6.85
CA ALA A 85 -9.10 8.99 7.87
C ALA A 85 -9.37 10.48 8.15
N ARG A 86 -10.57 10.76 8.63
CA ARG A 86 -10.99 12.08 9.07
C ARG A 86 -10.93 12.16 10.61
N PRO A 87 -10.38 13.23 11.20
CA PRO A 87 -10.38 13.38 12.65
C PRO A 87 -11.81 13.59 13.18
N HIS A 88 -12.07 13.02 14.33
CA HIS A 88 -13.35 13.25 15.03
C HIS A 88 -13.41 14.70 15.55
N ALA A 89 -14.56 15.36 15.41
CA ALA A 89 -14.71 16.78 15.71
C ALA A 89 -14.35 17.19 17.16
N THR A 90 -14.47 16.28 18.13
CA THR A 90 -14.31 16.59 19.57
C THR A 90 -13.30 15.71 20.31
N LYS A 91 -12.74 14.68 19.67
CA LYS A 91 -11.81 13.73 20.29
C LYS A 91 -10.56 13.63 19.44
N SER A 92 -9.42 14.08 19.96
CA SER A 92 -8.16 14.20 19.23
C SER A 92 -7.50 12.87 18.83
N ASP A 93 -7.85 11.78 19.50
CA ASP A 93 -7.34 10.43 19.28
C ASP A 93 -8.32 9.50 18.57
N TYR A 94 -9.45 10.03 18.10
CA TYR A 94 -10.49 9.32 17.36
C TYR A 94 -10.57 9.78 15.91
N PHE A 95 -10.69 8.81 14.99
CA PHE A 95 -10.74 9.03 13.56
C PHE A 95 -11.81 8.18 12.90
N GLU A 96 -12.40 8.68 11.83
CA GLU A 96 -13.28 7.94 10.95
C GLU A 96 -12.51 7.48 9.71
N ILE A 97 -12.40 6.18 9.50
CA ILE A 97 -11.73 5.60 8.35
C ILE A 97 -12.59 5.77 7.11
N LEU A 98 -12.02 6.41 6.10
CA LEU A 98 -12.64 6.64 4.80
C LEU A 98 -12.15 5.65 3.75
N TYR A 99 -10.85 5.36 3.75
CA TYR A 99 -10.23 4.46 2.78
C TYR A 99 -9.07 3.70 3.38
N MET A 100 -8.86 2.46 2.94
CA MET A 100 -7.72 1.63 3.30
C MET A 100 -7.07 1.08 2.03
N LEU A 101 -5.76 0.95 2.06
CA LEU A 101 -4.95 0.46 0.94
C LEU A 101 -3.91 -0.52 1.43
N ASP A 102 -3.75 -1.62 0.70
CA ASP A 102 -2.70 -2.63 0.87
C ASP A 102 -1.73 -2.51 -0.31
N LEU A 103 -0.45 -2.26 -0.06
CA LEU A 103 0.55 -1.99 -1.09
C LEU A 103 1.40 -3.23 -1.36
N LYS A 104 1.46 -3.67 -2.60
CA LYS A 104 2.28 -4.79 -3.05
C LYS A 104 3.30 -4.32 -4.08
N MET A 105 4.53 -4.80 -3.94
CA MET A 105 5.59 -4.43 -4.87
C MET A 105 5.35 -4.99 -6.26
N ASP A 106 4.88 -6.22 -6.36
CA ASP A 106 4.56 -6.91 -7.60
C ASP A 106 3.46 -7.98 -7.42
N VAL A 107 3.04 -8.57 -8.53
CA VAL A 107 2.02 -9.63 -8.55
C VAL A 107 2.49 -10.95 -7.92
N GLY A 108 3.78 -11.12 -7.68
CA GLY A 108 4.35 -12.33 -7.08
C GLY A 108 3.83 -12.62 -5.68
N TYR A 109 3.32 -11.63 -4.97
CA TYR A 109 2.66 -11.78 -3.67
C TYR A 109 1.35 -12.57 -3.74
N HIS A 110 0.76 -12.76 -4.93
CA HIS A 110 -0.45 -13.56 -5.14
C HIS A 110 -0.18 -15.03 -5.41
N ARG A 111 1.07 -15.52 -5.33
CA ARG A 111 1.43 -16.90 -5.72
C ARG A 111 0.60 -17.96 -5.02
N ASP A 112 0.37 -17.80 -3.72
CA ASP A 112 -0.37 -18.80 -2.94
C ASP A 112 -1.86 -18.83 -3.32
N ILE A 113 -2.43 -17.69 -3.68
CA ILE A 113 -3.80 -17.56 -4.16
C ILE A 113 -3.91 -18.05 -5.60
N ALA A 114 -2.87 -17.87 -6.40
CA ALA A 114 -2.84 -18.20 -7.83
C ALA A 114 -2.71 -19.69 -8.13
N VAL A 115 -2.43 -20.55 -7.15
CA VAL A 115 -2.25 -21.99 -7.37
C VAL A 115 -3.52 -22.60 -7.94
N GLY A 116 -3.43 -23.11 -9.18
CA GLY A 116 -4.54 -23.73 -9.88
C GLY A 116 -5.63 -22.78 -10.39
N ARG A 117 -5.40 -21.45 -10.32
CA ARG A 117 -6.37 -20.42 -10.75
C ARG A 117 -5.89 -19.67 -11.99
N THR A 118 -6.83 -19.12 -12.73
CA THR A 118 -6.54 -18.09 -13.74
C THR A 118 -6.21 -16.75 -13.05
N PRO A 119 -5.59 -15.78 -13.73
CA PRO A 119 -5.37 -14.44 -13.16
C PRO A 119 -6.65 -13.79 -12.65
N THR A 120 -7.71 -13.77 -13.47
CA THR A 120 -9.01 -13.22 -13.09
C THR A 120 -9.56 -13.87 -11.81
N GLN A 121 -9.50 -15.21 -11.71
CA GLN A 121 -9.93 -15.93 -10.49
C GLN A 121 -9.07 -15.57 -9.27
N THR A 122 -7.80 -15.31 -9.47
CA THR A 122 -6.87 -14.86 -8.40
C THR A 122 -7.26 -13.48 -7.90
N TYR A 123 -7.52 -12.54 -8.80
CA TYR A 123 -7.89 -11.16 -8.44
C TYR A 123 -9.27 -11.11 -7.77
N VAL A 124 -10.25 -11.85 -8.28
CA VAL A 124 -11.58 -11.98 -7.65
C VAL A 124 -11.44 -12.50 -6.22
N ALA A 125 -10.68 -13.58 -6.01
CA ALA A 125 -10.49 -14.14 -4.66
C ALA A 125 -9.77 -13.17 -3.71
N LYS A 126 -8.83 -12.35 -4.21
CA LYS A 126 -8.17 -11.33 -3.38
C LYS A 126 -9.14 -10.19 -3.05
N ALA A 127 -9.92 -9.72 -4.02
CA ALA A 127 -10.96 -8.71 -3.79
C ALA A 127 -11.99 -9.20 -2.75
N GLU A 128 -12.46 -10.44 -2.87
CA GLU A 128 -13.36 -11.05 -1.89
C GLU A 128 -12.76 -11.04 -0.48
N SER A 129 -11.48 -11.40 -0.33
CA SER A 129 -10.78 -11.36 0.97
C SER A 129 -10.71 -9.94 1.56
N LEU A 130 -10.45 -8.92 0.74
CA LEU A 130 -10.45 -7.51 1.19
C LEU A 130 -11.85 -7.06 1.64
N LEU A 131 -12.89 -7.48 0.92
CA LEU A 131 -14.28 -7.17 1.27
C LEU A 131 -14.73 -7.89 2.55
N GLU A 132 -14.27 -9.13 2.79
CA GLU A 132 -14.52 -9.84 4.04
C GLU A 132 -13.86 -9.13 5.22
N ASP A 133 -12.59 -8.73 5.10
CA ASP A 133 -11.88 -7.95 6.11
C ASP A 133 -12.60 -6.62 6.39
N LEU A 134 -13.01 -5.91 5.35
CA LEU A 134 -13.75 -4.66 5.45
C LEU A 134 -15.09 -4.86 6.17
N ALA A 135 -15.85 -5.91 5.86
CA ALA A 135 -17.12 -6.22 6.49
C ALA A 135 -16.92 -6.47 8.01
N MET A 136 -15.93 -7.28 8.37
CA MET A 136 -15.62 -7.56 9.79
C MET A 136 -15.20 -6.30 10.55
N LEU A 137 -14.48 -5.38 9.90
CA LEU A 137 -14.12 -4.10 10.52
C LEU A 137 -15.35 -3.21 10.71
N LYS A 138 -16.28 -3.17 9.72
CA LYS A 138 -17.53 -2.40 9.80
C LYS A 138 -18.48 -2.90 10.90
N ASP A 139 -18.48 -4.20 11.16
CA ASP A 139 -19.29 -4.81 12.24
C ASP A 139 -18.73 -4.52 13.65
N SER A 140 -17.49 -4.00 13.73
CA SER A 140 -16.87 -3.68 15.01
C SER A 140 -17.29 -2.29 15.49
N PRO A 141 -17.85 -2.13 16.70
CA PRO A 141 -18.34 -0.84 17.18
C PRO A 141 -17.22 0.20 17.41
N GLU A 142 -16.01 -0.28 17.66
CA GLU A 142 -14.82 0.54 17.83
C GLU A 142 -13.59 -0.27 17.43
N LEU A 143 -12.70 0.33 16.67
CA LEU A 143 -11.40 -0.22 16.29
C LEU A 143 -10.30 0.52 17.06
N SER A 144 -9.16 -0.14 17.28
CA SER A 144 -8.01 0.50 17.90
C SER A 144 -6.69 -0.03 17.33
N THR A 145 -5.63 0.76 17.45
CA THR A 145 -4.28 0.35 17.04
C THR A 145 -3.62 -0.65 17.99
N LYS A 146 -4.27 -1.01 19.10
CA LYS A 146 -3.70 -1.93 20.11
C LYS A 146 -4.67 -3.04 20.45
N SER A 147 -4.17 -4.28 20.47
CA SER A 147 -4.89 -5.41 21.01
C SER A 147 -5.28 -5.16 22.49
N GLY A 148 -6.54 -5.44 22.83
CA GLY A 148 -7.09 -5.28 24.18
C GLY A 148 -6.47 -6.19 25.25
N ASN A 149 -5.47 -7.02 24.94
CA ASN A 149 -4.78 -7.87 25.89
C ASN A 149 -3.93 -7.04 26.87
N LYS A 150 -4.30 -7.08 28.14
CA LYS A 150 -3.76 -6.31 29.27
C LYS A 150 -2.25 -6.51 29.61
N LYS A 151 -1.52 -7.33 28.90
CA LYS A 151 -0.06 -7.43 29.08
C LYS A 151 0.60 -6.36 28.20
N LYS A 152 0.85 -5.19 28.79
CA LYS A 152 1.63 -4.10 28.18
C LYS A 152 2.98 -4.66 27.70
N SER A 153 3.16 -4.79 26.39
CA SER A 153 4.48 -4.96 25.79
C SER A 153 5.35 -3.75 26.13
N LYS A 154 6.65 -3.94 26.31
CA LYS A 154 7.57 -2.80 26.54
C LYS A 154 7.54 -1.79 25.39
N THR A 155 7.25 -2.23 24.18
CA THR A 155 7.10 -1.42 22.96
C THR A 155 5.81 -0.58 22.93
N ASP A 156 4.74 -1.00 23.62
CA ASP A 156 3.48 -0.25 23.69
C ASP A 156 3.55 1.08 24.45
N ARG A 157 4.68 1.36 25.09
CA ARG A 157 4.85 2.60 25.89
C ARG A 157 5.11 3.84 25.03
N PHE A 158 5.52 3.68 23.78
CA PHE A 158 6.00 4.77 22.92
C PHE A 158 5.09 5.05 21.72
N ALA A 159 4.19 4.14 21.36
CA ALA A 159 3.27 4.36 20.25
C ALA A 159 1.96 4.99 20.77
N PRO A 160 1.48 6.08 20.16
CA PRO A 160 0.17 6.64 20.48
C PRO A 160 -0.92 5.59 20.24
N ARG A 161 -2.00 5.65 21.01
CA ARG A 161 -3.17 4.84 20.81
C ARG A 161 -4.21 5.65 20.08
N TYR A 162 -4.62 5.18 18.92
CA TYR A 162 -5.70 5.74 18.14
C TYR A 162 -6.93 4.83 18.20
N TYR A 163 -8.09 5.44 18.09
CA TYR A 163 -9.38 4.78 17.99
C TYR A 163 -10.00 5.12 16.66
N PHE A 164 -10.68 4.16 16.06
CA PHE A 164 -11.26 4.33 14.74
C PHE A 164 -12.71 3.85 14.73
N SER A 165 -13.52 4.52 13.91
CA SER A 165 -14.78 4.03 13.39
C SER A 165 -14.68 3.91 11.86
N MET A 166 -15.51 3.06 11.27
CA MET A 166 -15.59 2.92 9.84
C MET A 166 -16.67 3.83 9.26
N HIS A 167 -16.33 4.62 8.24
CA HIS A 167 -17.34 5.31 7.44
C HIS A 167 -18.20 4.26 6.68
N PRO A 168 -19.53 4.45 6.53
CA PRO A 168 -20.38 3.48 5.84
C PRO A 168 -19.93 3.15 4.41
N GLN A 169 -19.40 4.15 3.69
CA GLN A 169 -18.91 4.01 2.32
C GLN A 169 -17.42 3.68 2.23
N SER A 170 -16.73 3.43 3.37
CA SER A 170 -15.31 3.10 3.33
C SER A 170 -15.01 1.91 2.43
N SER A 171 -13.86 1.95 1.75
CA SER A 171 -13.35 0.89 0.88
C SER A 171 -12.00 0.36 1.36
N TYR A 172 -11.67 -0.86 0.95
CA TYR A 172 -10.38 -1.48 1.16
C TYR A 172 -9.88 -2.08 -0.15
N ASP A 173 -8.84 -1.51 -0.70
CA ASP A 173 -8.30 -1.87 -2.01
C ASP A 173 -6.83 -2.27 -1.91
N GLU A 174 -6.36 -3.06 -2.88
CA GLU A 174 -4.95 -3.39 -3.04
C GLU A 174 -4.34 -2.58 -4.19
N VAL A 175 -3.13 -2.12 -3.98
CA VAL A 175 -2.34 -1.39 -4.98
C VAL A 175 -1.05 -2.15 -5.26
N ILE A 176 -0.83 -2.50 -6.53
CA ILE A 176 0.35 -3.21 -7.01
C ILE A 176 1.24 -2.19 -7.73
N ILE A 177 2.47 -2.01 -7.28
CA ILE A 177 3.38 -1.02 -7.85
C ILE A 177 3.74 -1.38 -9.29
N THR A 178 4.01 -2.66 -9.59
CA THR A 178 4.32 -3.09 -10.97
C THR A 178 3.61 -4.38 -11.34
N SER A 179 3.15 -4.46 -12.60
CA SER A 179 2.61 -5.69 -13.20
C SER A 179 3.67 -6.78 -13.43
N LYS A 180 4.94 -6.49 -13.21
CA LYS A 180 6.03 -7.46 -13.34
C LYS A 180 5.77 -8.69 -12.47
N ASN A 181 6.28 -9.84 -12.89
CA ASN A 181 6.07 -11.14 -12.24
C ASN A 181 4.66 -11.73 -12.36
N ALA A 182 3.78 -11.17 -13.18
CA ALA A 182 2.48 -11.78 -13.52
C ALA A 182 2.60 -13.18 -14.19
N GLY A 183 3.81 -13.58 -14.56
CA GLY A 183 4.15 -14.89 -15.11
C GLY A 183 4.30 -14.91 -16.64
N ASN A 184 3.47 -14.23 -17.38
CA ASN A 184 3.62 -14.02 -18.83
C ASN A 184 2.85 -12.76 -19.30
N LYS A 185 3.09 -12.35 -20.55
CA LYS A 185 2.48 -11.13 -21.12
C LYS A 185 0.94 -11.14 -21.14
N THR A 186 0.32 -12.30 -21.34
CA THR A 186 -1.14 -12.42 -21.35
C THR A 186 -1.71 -12.13 -19.95
N LYS A 187 -1.11 -12.70 -18.91
CA LYS A 187 -1.50 -12.46 -17.52
C LYS A 187 -1.27 -11.02 -17.07
N GLU A 188 -0.17 -10.44 -17.53
CA GLU A 188 0.11 -9.03 -17.29
C GLU A 188 -0.96 -8.13 -17.93
N GLN A 189 -1.33 -8.41 -19.17
CA GLN A 189 -2.37 -7.66 -19.87
C GLN A 189 -3.75 -7.82 -19.21
N GLU A 190 -4.12 -9.03 -18.79
CA GLU A 190 -5.35 -9.28 -18.05
C GLU A 190 -5.42 -8.48 -16.74
N LEU A 191 -4.31 -8.38 -16.01
CA LEU A 191 -4.23 -7.59 -14.78
C LEU A 191 -4.41 -6.09 -15.07
N ILE A 192 -3.74 -5.58 -16.11
CA ILE A 192 -3.83 -4.18 -16.52
C ILE A 192 -5.26 -3.83 -16.95
N GLU A 193 -5.91 -4.70 -17.72
CA GLU A 193 -7.31 -4.48 -18.13
C GLU A 193 -8.27 -4.55 -16.93
N HIS A 194 -8.04 -5.45 -15.98
CA HIS A 194 -8.83 -5.51 -14.74
C HIS A 194 -8.70 -4.22 -13.92
N ALA A 195 -7.51 -3.65 -13.84
CA ALA A 195 -7.24 -2.40 -13.11
C ALA A 195 -7.81 -1.12 -13.78
N LYS A 196 -8.50 -1.25 -14.92
CA LYS A 196 -9.26 -0.16 -15.55
C LYS A 196 -10.75 -0.18 -15.20
N ASP A 197 -11.21 -1.22 -14.53
CA ASP A 197 -12.59 -1.32 -14.06
C ASP A 197 -12.73 -0.45 -12.78
N PRO A 198 -13.59 0.60 -12.78
CA PRO A 198 -13.79 1.44 -11.61
C PRO A 198 -14.35 0.70 -10.39
N ASP A 199 -14.98 -0.44 -10.60
CA ASP A 199 -15.52 -1.28 -9.53
C ASP A 199 -14.51 -2.30 -8.99
N CYS A 200 -13.29 -2.35 -9.54
CA CYS A 200 -12.26 -3.24 -9.04
C CYS A 200 -11.70 -2.79 -7.68
N ASN A 201 -11.11 -3.75 -6.97
CA ASN A 201 -10.42 -3.52 -5.70
C ASN A 201 -8.91 -3.82 -5.81
N ILE A 202 -8.39 -3.99 -7.02
CA ILE A 202 -6.98 -4.26 -7.28
C ILE A 202 -6.49 -3.35 -8.39
N TRP A 203 -5.49 -2.53 -8.08
CA TRP A 203 -4.96 -1.48 -8.94
C TRP A 203 -3.51 -1.77 -9.30
N VAL A 204 -3.08 -1.32 -10.47
CA VAL A 204 -1.68 -1.44 -10.92
C VAL A 204 -1.17 -0.06 -11.29
N LEU A 205 -0.01 0.32 -10.75
CA LEU A 205 0.55 1.64 -10.96
C LEU A 205 1.54 1.72 -12.12
N SER A 206 2.20 0.59 -12.47
CA SER A 206 3.16 0.60 -13.56
C SER A 206 3.31 -0.75 -14.26
N THR A 207 3.86 -0.68 -15.47
CA THR A 207 4.39 -1.82 -16.24
C THR A 207 5.90 -1.65 -16.45
N GLY A 208 6.51 -2.58 -17.20
CA GLY A 208 7.92 -2.53 -17.57
C GLY A 208 8.79 -3.26 -16.56
N ASP A 209 9.88 -2.64 -16.14
CA ASP A 209 10.85 -3.29 -15.28
C ASP A 209 10.43 -3.28 -13.81
N HIS A 210 10.90 -4.29 -13.07
CA HIS A 210 10.70 -4.30 -11.63
C HIS A 210 11.64 -3.27 -10.98
N PRO A 211 11.17 -2.48 -9.98
CA PRO A 211 12.01 -1.47 -9.35
C PRO A 211 13.29 -2.03 -8.68
N ASN A 212 13.34 -3.34 -8.41
CA ASN A 212 14.53 -4.04 -7.90
C ASN A 212 15.46 -4.58 -9.00
N GLU A 213 15.26 -4.27 -10.26
CA GLU A 213 16.21 -4.68 -11.31
C GLU A 213 17.52 -3.88 -11.22
N TYR A 214 18.61 -4.48 -11.74
CA TYR A 214 19.92 -3.86 -11.74
C TYR A 214 20.12 -3.14 -13.08
N GLY A 215 20.72 -1.98 -13.02
CA GLY A 215 21.09 -1.17 -14.18
C GLY A 215 20.62 0.28 -14.05
N ASP A 216 21.25 1.14 -14.82
CA ASP A 216 20.90 2.57 -14.86
C ASP A 216 19.74 2.86 -15.82
N ASP A 217 19.28 1.84 -16.54
CA ASP A 217 18.26 1.91 -17.58
C ASP A 217 16.93 1.25 -17.19
N VAL A 218 16.71 0.98 -15.90
CA VAL A 218 15.45 0.46 -15.36
C VAL A 218 14.31 1.41 -15.71
N LYS A 219 13.31 0.90 -16.42
CA LYS A 219 12.16 1.68 -16.91
C LYS A 219 10.87 1.11 -16.36
N MET A 220 10.31 1.79 -15.39
CA MET A 220 8.91 1.62 -15.00
C MET A 220 8.07 2.58 -15.85
N CYS A 221 6.99 2.05 -16.43
CA CYS A 221 6.07 2.82 -17.25
C CYS A 221 4.79 3.07 -16.44
N PRO A 222 4.52 4.31 -16.02
CA PRO A 222 3.32 4.65 -15.27
C PRO A 222 2.04 4.24 -16.02
N LEU A 223 1.05 3.76 -15.29
CA LEU A 223 -0.32 3.50 -15.77
C LEU A 223 -1.23 4.62 -15.28
N ASP A 224 -1.10 5.78 -15.89
CA ASP A 224 -1.83 7.00 -15.50
C ASP A 224 -3.36 6.77 -15.47
N GLU A 225 -3.91 5.98 -16.42
CA GLU A 225 -5.36 5.67 -16.45
C GLU A 225 -5.81 4.91 -15.19
N SER A 226 -5.11 3.86 -14.80
CA SER A 226 -5.41 3.09 -13.57
C SER A 226 -5.28 3.98 -12.31
N TRP A 227 -4.26 4.82 -12.27
CA TRP A 227 -4.03 5.76 -11.19
C TRP A 227 -5.15 6.79 -11.05
N GLU A 228 -5.57 7.40 -12.15
CA GLU A 228 -6.64 8.40 -12.14
C GLU A 228 -7.99 7.80 -11.73
N ILE A 229 -8.30 6.57 -12.16
CA ILE A 229 -9.54 5.88 -11.75
C ILE A 229 -9.51 5.61 -10.24
N LEU A 230 -8.39 5.13 -9.68
CA LEU A 230 -8.22 4.94 -8.24
C LEU A 230 -8.39 6.26 -7.48
N LEU A 231 -7.71 7.33 -7.92
CA LEU A 231 -7.85 8.65 -7.31
C LEU A 231 -9.29 9.16 -7.32
N GLN A 232 -10.00 8.97 -8.43
CA GLN A 232 -11.40 9.38 -8.52
C GLN A 232 -12.28 8.56 -7.57
N LYS A 233 -12.06 7.23 -7.46
CA LYS A 233 -12.75 6.37 -6.49
C LYS A 233 -12.53 6.86 -5.06
N ILE A 234 -11.29 7.18 -4.69
CA ILE A 234 -10.95 7.73 -3.37
C ILE A 234 -11.67 9.07 -3.16
N ARG A 235 -11.56 10.01 -4.10
CA ARG A 235 -12.19 11.34 -4.01
C ARG A 235 -13.70 11.27 -3.81
N ASN A 236 -14.38 10.37 -4.52
CA ASN A 236 -15.83 10.16 -4.40
C ASN A 236 -16.26 9.73 -2.99
N ILE A 237 -15.41 9.01 -2.24
CA ILE A 237 -15.69 8.61 -0.85
C ILE A 237 -15.38 9.76 0.14
N LEU A 238 -14.47 10.65 -0.24
CA LEU A 238 -14.08 11.78 0.59
C LEU A 238 -15.06 12.97 0.52
N GLU A 239 -15.94 13.01 -0.48
CA GLU A 239 -17.01 14.02 -0.63
C GLU A 239 -18.14 13.79 0.35
#